data_121126fad5d3ac6c04a5009d5d8569d1
#
_entry.id   121126fad5d3ac6c04a5009d5d8569d1
#
_cell.length_a   1.000
_cell.length_b   1.000
_cell.length_c   1.000
_cell.angle_alpha   90.00
_cell.angle_beta   90.00
_cell.angle_gamma   90.00
#
_symmetry.space_group_name_H-M   'P 1'
#
loop_
_entity.id
_entity.type
_entity.pdbx_description
1 polymer ?
#
loop_
_entity_poly.entity_id
_entity_poly.type
_entity_poly.pdbx_seq_one_letter_code
_entity_poly.pdbx_strand_id
1 'polypeptide(L)'
;MSIKFSVTRRYTFEAGHFLPMVADDHKCKRQHGHNYEIEVTVTAPLRDNGFIIDFWDLDKLVDPLVAQLDHRNLNDIKGLENPTAEHISMWFLLRLPIASAIRVFETKDCWADAVRT
;
A
#
# COMPACT_ATOMS: atom_id res chain seq x y z
N MET A 1 -12.87 28.09 13.23
CA MET A 1 -13.17 26.74 12.74
C MET A 1 -11.90 26.07 12.27
N SER A 2 -11.69 24.83 12.67
CA SER A 2 -10.53 24.04 12.25
C SER A 2 -10.94 23.08 11.15
N ILE A 3 -10.19 23.06 10.05
CA ILE A 3 -10.44 22.15 8.93
C ILE A 3 -9.18 21.33 8.67
N LYS A 4 -9.36 20.03 8.56
CA LYS A 4 -8.30 19.10 8.25
C LYS A 4 -8.53 18.57 6.83
N PHE A 5 -7.49 18.63 6.00
CA PHE A 5 -7.56 18.18 4.62
C PHE A 5 -6.78 16.89 4.43
N SER A 6 -7.34 15.98 3.67
CA SER A 6 -6.61 14.82 3.19
C SER A 6 -6.98 14.54 1.75
N VAL A 7 -6.06 13.95 1.01
CA VAL A 7 -6.32 13.42 -0.33
C VAL A 7 -5.93 11.96 -0.34
N THR A 8 -6.63 11.18 -1.16
CA THR A 8 -6.35 9.75 -1.30
C THR A 8 -6.31 9.41 -2.78
N ARG A 9 -5.28 8.65 -3.20
CA ARG A 9 -5.18 8.15 -4.55
C ARG A 9 -5.01 6.65 -4.55
N ARG A 10 -5.69 5.98 -5.46
CA ARG A 10 -5.66 4.52 -5.60
C ARG A 10 -4.68 4.12 -6.70
N TYR A 11 -3.91 3.06 -6.43
CA TYR A 11 -2.97 2.45 -7.35
C TYR A 11 -3.25 0.95 -7.39
N THR A 12 -2.86 0.30 -8.48
CA THR A 12 -3.08 -1.13 -8.65
C THR A 12 -1.79 -1.81 -9.08
N PHE A 13 -1.62 -3.06 -8.66
CA PHE A 13 -0.57 -3.94 -9.17
C PHE A 13 -1.00 -5.39 -9.02
N GLU A 14 -0.42 -6.24 -9.82
CA GLU A 14 -0.65 -7.69 -9.77
C GLU A 14 0.60 -8.35 -9.24
N ALA A 15 0.46 -9.24 -8.26
CA ALA A 15 1.60 -9.90 -7.66
C ALA A 15 1.22 -11.25 -7.07
N GLY A 16 2.20 -12.15 -7.03
CA GLY A 16 2.06 -13.42 -6.37
C GLY A 16 2.61 -13.39 -4.96
N HIS A 17 2.14 -14.29 -4.13
CA HIS A 17 2.69 -14.53 -2.80
C HIS A 17 2.24 -15.87 -2.25
N PHE A 18 2.89 -16.28 -1.17
CA PHE A 18 2.38 -17.29 -0.27
C PHE A 18 2.59 -16.80 1.16
N LEU A 19 1.77 -17.30 2.09
CA LEU A 19 1.85 -16.91 3.50
C LEU A 19 2.59 -18.00 4.27
N PRO A 20 3.86 -17.78 4.66
CA PRO A 20 4.65 -18.82 5.31
C PRO A 20 4.26 -19.09 6.76
N MET A 21 3.59 -18.13 7.42
CA MET A 21 3.32 -18.20 8.87
C MET A 21 1.93 -18.71 9.20
N VAL A 22 1.17 -19.21 8.22
CA VAL A 22 -0.13 -19.83 8.46
C VAL A 22 0.02 -21.34 8.70
N ALA A 23 -1.05 -21.99 9.18
CA ALA A 23 -1.06 -23.44 9.38
C ALA A 23 -0.81 -24.19 8.06
N ASP A 24 -0.19 -25.39 8.14
CA ASP A 24 0.23 -26.15 6.97
C ASP A 24 -0.94 -26.50 6.01
N ASP A 25 -2.14 -26.67 6.53
CA ASP A 25 -3.33 -26.96 5.73
C ASP A 25 -4.07 -25.71 5.24
N HIS A 26 -3.57 -24.51 5.56
CA HIS A 26 -4.18 -23.27 5.11
C HIS A 26 -3.90 -23.06 3.62
N LYS A 27 -4.95 -22.74 2.85
CA LYS A 27 -4.85 -22.58 1.40
C LYS A 27 -3.84 -21.52 0.99
N CYS A 28 -3.70 -20.45 1.78
CA CYS A 28 -2.81 -19.33 1.48
C CYS A 28 -1.33 -19.65 1.69
N LYS A 29 -1.00 -20.82 2.24
CA LYS A 29 0.37 -21.31 2.28
C LYS A 29 0.88 -21.70 0.88
N ARG A 30 -0.04 -21.95 -0.05
CA ARG A 30 0.30 -22.23 -1.44
C ARG A 30 0.53 -20.94 -2.20
N GLN A 31 1.43 -20.99 -3.19
CA GLN A 31 1.66 -19.85 -4.09
C GLN A 31 0.37 -19.51 -4.81
N HIS A 32 -0.01 -18.23 -4.78
CA HIS A 32 -1.18 -17.70 -5.46
C HIS A 32 -0.96 -16.22 -5.74
N GLY A 33 -1.90 -15.57 -6.40
CA GLY A 33 -1.77 -14.16 -6.75
C GLY A 33 -3.04 -13.39 -6.52
N HIS A 34 -2.90 -12.07 -6.49
CA HIS A 34 -3.99 -11.13 -6.36
C HIS A 34 -3.81 -9.94 -7.29
N ASN A 35 -4.94 -9.33 -7.64
CA ASN A 35 -4.97 -7.99 -8.21
C ASN A 35 -5.04 -7.03 -7.02
N TYR A 36 -3.87 -6.58 -6.56
CA TYR A 36 -3.81 -5.68 -5.41
C TYR A 36 -4.25 -4.28 -5.78
N GLU A 37 -4.94 -3.63 -4.84
CA GLU A 37 -5.17 -2.20 -4.89
C GLU A 37 -4.60 -1.59 -3.61
N ILE A 38 -4.00 -0.41 -3.74
CA ILE A 38 -3.59 0.36 -2.57
C ILE A 38 -4.20 1.75 -2.64
N GLU A 39 -4.52 2.29 -1.48
CA GLU A 39 -4.92 3.68 -1.33
C GLU A 39 -3.88 4.38 -0.48
N VAL A 40 -3.31 5.44 -1.03
CA VAL A 40 -2.33 6.27 -0.35
C VAL A 40 -3.03 7.56 0.06
N THR A 41 -3.06 7.83 1.36
CA THR A 41 -3.68 9.02 1.93
C THR A 41 -2.61 9.96 2.45
N VAL A 42 -2.71 11.24 2.07
CA VAL A 42 -1.84 12.31 2.56
C VAL A 42 -2.72 13.31 3.30
N THR A 43 -2.32 13.66 4.51
CA THR A 43 -2.97 14.67 5.34
C THR A 43 -1.95 15.78 5.59
N ALA A 44 -2.28 17.00 5.17
CA ALA A 44 -1.35 18.13 5.29
C ALA A 44 -2.14 19.44 5.25
N PRO A 45 -1.53 20.56 5.67
CA PRO A 45 -2.15 21.87 5.53
C PRO A 45 -2.38 22.24 4.07
N LEU A 46 -3.45 22.95 3.81
CA LEU A 46 -3.74 23.50 2.49
C LEU A 46 -2.69 24.56 2.14
N ARG A 47 -2.11 24.42 0.94
CA ARG A 47 -1.14 25.39 0.43
C ARG A 47 -1.84 26.50 -0.36
N ASP A 48 -1.13 27.60 -0.61
CA ASP A 48 -1.67 28.75 -1.32
C ASP A 48 -2.12 28.42 -2.75
N ASN A 49 -1.53 27.38 -3.36
CA ASN A 49 -1.91 26.91 -4.68
C ASN A 49 -3.21 26.08 -4.71
N GLY A 50 -3.83 25.86 -3.55
CA GLY A 50 -5.08 25.09 -3.46
C GLY A 50 -4.89 23.60 -3.26
N PHE A 51 -3.64 23.11 -3.13
CA PHE A 51 -3.32 21.71 -2.94
C PHE A 51 -2.73 21.45 -1.56
N ILE A 52 -2.94 20.26 -1.03
CA ILE A 52 -2.08 19.72 0.02
C ILE A 52 -0.93 18.93 -0.61
N ILE A 53 -1.19 18.26 -1.72
CA ILE A 53 -0.22 17.71 -2.65
C ILE A 53 -0.92 17.50 -3.99
N ASP A 54 -0.23 17.80 -5.10
CA ASP A 54 -0.72 17.48 -6.43
C ASP A 54 -0.64 15.96 -6.65
N PHE A 55 -1.69 15.35 -7.18
CA PHE A 55 -1.70 13.91 -7.46
C PHE A 55 -0.55 13.48 -8.38
N TRP A 56 -0.16 14.35 -9.32
CA TRP A 56 0.97 14.06 -10.19
C TRP A 56 2.28 13.93 -9.41
N ASP A 57 2.50 14.80 -8.42
CA ASP A 57 3.68 14.73 -7.55
C ASP A 57 3.61 13.48 -6.65
N LEU A 58 2.42 13.12 -6.19
CA LEU A 58 2.23 11.89 -5.42
C LEU A 58 2.57 10.67 -6.27
N ASP A 59 2.15 10.65 -7.54
CA ASP A 59 2.45 9.56 -8.47
C ASP A 59 3.95 9.35 -8.64
N LYS A 60 4.73 10.44 -8.68
CA LYS A 60 6.20 10.34 -8.80
C LYS A 60 6.83 9.63 -7.62
N LEU A 61 6.21 9.70 -6.45
CA LEU A 61 6.69 9.01 -5.25
C LEU A 61 6.21 7.57 -5.19
N VAL A 62 4.99 7.31 -5.64
CA VAL A 62 4.32 6.01 -5.46
C VAL A 62 4.58 5.06 -6.64
N ASP A 63 4.54 5.55 -7.88
CA ASP A 63 4.71 4.69 -9.06
C ASP A 63 5.99 3.86 -9.03
N PRO A 64 7.16 4.39 -8.62
CA PRO A 64 8.37 3.58 -8.53
C PRO A 64 8.27 2.45 -7.51
N LEU A 65 7.54 2.67 -6.41
CA LEU A 65 7.34 1.64 -5.39
C LEU A 65 6.40 0.54 -5.90
N VAL A 66 5.32 0.93 -6.56
CA VAL A 66 4.40 -0.02 -7.19
C VAL A 66 5.15 -0.87 -8.22
N ALA A 67 6.01 -0.26 -9.03
CA ALA A 67 6.81 -0.96 -10.03
C ALA A 67 7.74 -2.02 -9.42
N GLN A 68 8.17 -1.84 -8.17
CA GLN A 68 9.00 -2.84 -7.48
C GLN A 68 8.22 -4.10 -7.12
N LEU A 69 6.91 -4.01 -7.01
CA LEU A 69 6.05 -5.12 -6.59
C LEU A 69 5.27 -5.74 -7.76
N ASP A 70 4.97 -4.95 -8.78
CA ASP A 70 4.13 -5.39 -9.89
C ASP A 70 4.75 -6.56 -10.65
N HIS A 71 3.96 -7.61 -10.87
CA HIS A 71 4.37 -8.83 -11.56
C HIS A 71 5.56 -9.53 -10.90
N ARG A 72 5.67 -9.41 -9.58
CA ARG A 72 6.71 -10.06 -8.78
C ARG A 72 6.09 -11.08 -7.83
N ASN A 73 6.94 -11.97 -7.31
CA ASN A 73 6.62 -12.76 -6.14
C ASN A 73 7.03 -11.95 -4.90
N LEU A 74 6.05 -11.53 -4.11
CA LEU A 74 6.29 -10.61 -3.01
C LEU A 74 7.24 -11.18 -1.94
N ASN A 75 7.23 -12.51 -1.76
CA ASN A 75 8.12 -13.16 -0.79
C ASN A 75 9.61 -12.93 -1.10
N ASP A 76 9.96 -12.61 -2.36
CA ASP A 76 11.33 -12.34 -2.77
C ASP A 76 11.75 -10.88 -2.53
N ILE A 77 10.84 -10.04 -2.12
CA ILE A 77 11.11 -8.61 -1.87
C ILE A 77 11.58 -8.46 -0.42
N LYS A 78 12.73 -7.81 -0.23
CA LYS A 78 13.26 -7.55 1.11
C LYS A 78 12.25 -6.72 1.92
N GLY A 79 11.91 -7.22 3.10
CA GLY A 79 10.90 -6.63 3.97
C GLY A 79 9.51 -7.21 3.78
N LEU A 80 9.31 -8.03 2.75
CA LEU A 80 8.05 -8.69 2.46
C LEU A 80 8.15 -10.22 2.48
N GLU A 81 9.08 -10.76 3.30
CA GLU A 81 9.25 -12.21 3.45
C GLU A 81 7.98 -12.88 3.97
N ASN A 82 7.17 -12.15 4.74
CA ASN A 82 5.83 -12.56 5.14
C ASN A 82 4.81 -11.55 4.59
N PRO A 83 4.41 -11.65 3.33
CA PRO A 83 3.69 -10.58 2.61
C PRO A 83 2.18 -10.62 2.86
N THR A 84 1.77 -10.42 4.09
CA THR A 84 0.37 -10.15 4.45
C THR A 84 -0.03 -8.76 3.96
N ALA A 85 -1.32 -8.49 3.88
CA ALA A 85 -1.81 -7.15 3.54
C ALA A 85 -1.30 -6.12 4.56
N GLU A 86 -1.19 -6.50 5.83
CA GLU A 86 -0.64 -5.65 6.89
C GLU A 86 0.82 -5.29 6.62
N HIS A 87 1.66 -6.27 6.32
CA HIS A 87 3.07 -6.03 6.01
C HIS A 87 3.26 -5.23 4.73
N ILE A 88 2.43 -5.47 3.71
CA ILE A 88 2.49 -4.69 2.47
C ILE A 88 2.14 -3.23 2.77
N SER A 89 1.10 -2.98 3.56
CA SER A 89 0.72 -1.61 3.93
C SER A 89 1.84 -0.90 4.70
N MET A 90 2.49 -1.59 5.62
CA MET A 90 3.64 -1.06 6.37
C MET A 90 4.82 -0.78 5.44
N TRP A 91 5.09 -1.66 4.48
CA TRP A 91 6.18 -1.50 3.51
C TRP A 91 6.04 -0.19 2.73
N PHE A 92 4.82 0.13 2.26
CA PHE A 92 4.55 1.39 1.60
C PHE A 92 4.67 2.58 2.55
N LEU A 93 4.07 2.47 3.74
CA LEU A 93 4.05 3.58 4.70
C LEU A 93 5.46 3.99 5.10
N LEU A 94 6.36 3.03 5.32
CA LEU A 94 7.75 3.30 5.69
C LEU A 94 8.53 3.98 4.57
N ARG A 95 8.13 3.80 3.31
CA ARG A 95 8.80 4.38 2.13
C ARG A 95 8.16 5.66 1.65
N LEU A 96 7.04 6.06 2.25
CA LEU A 96 6.30 7.27 1.91
C LEU A 96 6.11 8.13 3.16
N PRO A 97 7.16 8.88 3.57
CA PRO A 97 7.06 9.71 4.79
C PRO A 97 5.92 10.72 4.75
N ILE A 98 5.51 11.14 3.55
CA ILE A 98 4.41 12.10 3.38
C ILE A 98 3.04 11.46 3.62
N ALA A 99 2.92 10.14 3.51
CA ALA A 99 1.65 9.45 3.68
C ALA A 99 1.24 9.39 5.16
N SER A 100 -0.02 9.65 5.42
CA SER A 100 -0.62 9.47 6.75
C SER A 100 -1.21 8.09 6.93
N ALA A 101 -1.59 7.43 5.84
CA ALA A 101 -2.19 6.10 5.88
C ALA A 101 -2.01 5.40 4.54
N ILE A 102 -1.94 4.08 4.62
CA ILE A 102 -1.94 3.18 3.45
C ILE A 102 -3.02 2.13 3.70
N ARG A 103 -3.88 1.90 2.71
CA ARG A 103 -4.82 0.78 2.71
C ARG A 103 -4.46 -0.16 1.59
N VAL A 104 -4.34 -1.46 1.89
CA VAL A 104 -4.00 -2.49 0.90
C VAL A 104 -5.15 -3.48 0.80
N PHE A 105 -5.69 -3.63 -0.41
CA PHE A 105 -6.72 -4.62 -0.71
C PHE A 105 -6.06 -5.82 -1.39
N GLU A 106 -6.20 -7.01 -0.80
CA GLU A 106 -5.89 -8.25 -1.51
C GLU A 106 -6.99 -8.57 -2.52
N THR A 107 -8.24 -8.39 -2.09
CA THR A 107 -9.45 -8.45 -2.92
C THR A 107 -10.30 -7.24 -2.60
N LYS A 108 -11.36 -7.04 -3.36
CA LYS A 108 -12.29 -5.92 -3.11
C LYS A 108 -12.94 -5.95 -1.73
N ASP A 109 -12.98 -7.13 -1.09
CA ASP A 109 -13.70 -7.33 0.16
C ASP A 109 -12.77 -7.44 1.38
N CYS A 110 -11.46 -7.50 1.18
CA CYS A 110 -10.49 -7.74 2.25
C CYS A 110 -9.34 -6.74 2.15
N TRP A 111 -9.16 -5.95 3.19
CA TRP A 111 -8.08 -4.96 3.22
C TRP A 111 -7.48 -4.80 4.60
N ALA A 112 -6.29 -4.23 4.64
CA ALA A 112 -5.61 -3.84 5.87
C ALA A 112 -5.20 -2.37 5.77
N ASP A 113 -5.21 -1.69 6.92
CA ASP A 113 -4.78 -0.31 7.04
C ASP A 113 -3.53 -0.21 7.89
N ALA A 114 -2.57 0.59 7.45
CA ALA A 114 -1.49 1.09 8.28
C ALA A 114 -1.65 2.61 8.38
N VAL A 115 -1.77 3.10 9.59
CA VAL A 115 -2.04 4.52 9.86
C VAL A 115 -0.92 5.07 10.73
N ARG A 116 -0.36 6.20 10.33
CA ARG A 116 0.67 6.88 11.12
C ARG A 116 0.02 7.57 12.32
N THR A 117 0.49 7.24 13.49
CA THR A 117 -0.03 7.80 14.74
C THR A 117 0.85 8.91 15.27
#